data_f16e830f05dcda167bcf0c7cd7297c3d
#
_entry.id   f16e830f05dcda167bcf0c7cd7297c3d
#
_cell.length_a   1.000
_cell.length_b   1.000
_cell.length_c   1.000
_cell.angle_alpha   90.00
_cell.angle_beta   90.00
_cell.angle_gamma   90.00
#
_symmetry.space_group_name_H-M   'P 1'
#
loop_
_entity.id
_entity.type
_entity.pdbx_description
1 polymer ?
#
loop_
_entity_poly.entity_id
_entity_poly.type
_entity_poly.pdbx_seq_one_letter_code
_entity_poly.pdbx_strand_id
1 'polypeptide(L)'
;MTIAYENQTVESRELLLAGIPVRERRVDAAGIPTALLETGDGPPLVLLHEVGAFAPQWLRVLPSLARTHRVIAPDLPGHGETGLGEEELDGTRVNAWLGELIASTCDEPPVLVGHLGSGAVAARFAIDHGDSLSRLVLVDSFGLGKFRPAPRFGLALLRYVGRPTARTYRGLMQRCTFDLDDVRESLGDRWAAFEDYSLSGARSPEGKTALRVLMKEVAVPAIPEADLARIDVPTTLIWGRHDPVMRLRVAEAASERYGWPLHVIEDAGDDPPLEQPESFLRALGASLR
;
A
#
# COMPACT_ATOMS: atom_id res chain seq x y z
N MET A 1 -17.03 -25.96 -2.53
CA MET A 1 -15.65 -25.42 -2.41
C MET A 1 -15.64 -23.92 -2.11
N THR A 2 -16.50 -23.11 -2.68
CA THR A 2 -16.56 -21.63 -2.49
C THR A 2 -16.81 -21.22 -1.04
N ILE A 3 -17.81 -21.77 -0.36
CA ILE A 3 -18.18 -21.39 1.03
C ILE A 3 -17.06 -21.67 2.05
N ALA A 4 -16.33 -22.78 1.92
CA ALA A 4 -15.22 -23.09 2.85
C ALA A 4 -14.03 -22.14 2.64
N TYR A 5 -13.85 -21.62 1.43
CA TYR A 5 -12.78 -20.68 1.09
C TYR A 5 -13.10 -19.27 1.59
N GLU A 6 -14.35 -18.84 1.45
CA GLU A 6 -14.84 -17.56 1.99
C GLU A 6 -14.73 -17.51 3.51
N ASN A 7 -15.11 -18.58 4.21
CA ASN A 7 -14.98 -18.66 5.66
C ASN A 7 -13.52 -18.58 6.12
N GLN A 8 -12.59 -19.26 5.43
CA GLN A 8 -11.17 -19.21 5.77
C GLN A 8 -10.58 -17.79 5.58
N THR A 9 -11.02 -17.07 4.56
CA THR A 9 -10.57 -15.70 4.31
C THR A 9 -11.04 -14.74 5.41
N VAL A 10 -12.29 -14.87 5.86
CA VAL A 10 -12.85 -14.07 6.97
C VAL A 10 -12.08 -14.36 8.26
N GLU A 11 -11.87 -15.64 8.61
CA GLU A 11 -11.10 -16.04 9.80
C GLU A 11 -9.67 -15.49 9.78
N SER A 12 -9.01 -15.51 8.61
CA SER A 12 -7.66 -14.95 8.44
C SER A 12 -7.63 -13.44 8.69
N ARG A 13 -8.60 -12.69 8.16
CA ARG A 13 -8.70 -11.24 8.38
C ARG A 13 -8.96 -10.91 9.86
N GLU A 14 -9.87 -11.61 10.51
CA GLU A 14 -10.17 -11.46 11.94
C GLU A 14 -8.92 -11.71 12.79
N LEU A 15 -8.14 -12.76 12.48
CA LEU A 15 -6.90 -13.07 13.19
C LEU A 15 -5.84 -12.00 13.00
N LEU A 16 -5.71 -11.44 11.78
CA LEU A 16 -4.79 -10.34 11.50
C LEU A 16 -5.10 -9.10 12.34
N LEU A 17 -6.39 -8.79 12.52
CA LEU A 17 -6.87 -7.63 13.24
C LEU A 17 -7.06 -7.85 14.74
N ALA A 18 -6.93 -9.09 15.23
CA ALA A 18 -7.15 -9.45 16.63
C ALA A 18 -6.28 -8.59 17.57
N GLY A 19 -6.91 -7.90 18.53
CA GLY A 19 -6.24 -7.03 19.50
C GLY A 19 -5.72 -5.70 18.94
N ILE A 20 -5.97 -5.39 17.66
CA ILE A 20 -5.71 -4.06 17.08
C ILE A 20 -6.99 -3.23 17.23
N PRO A 21 -6.94 -2.02 17.79
CA PRO A 21 -8.13 -1.22 18.05
C PRO A 21 -8.64 -0.54 16.77
N VAL A 22 -9.06 -1.32 15.80
CA VAL A 22 -9.64 -0.84 14.54
C VAL A 22 -11.13 -1.12 14.46
N ARG A 23 -11.85 -0.26 13.75
CA ARG A 23 -13.24 -0.47 13.34
C ARG A 23 -13.25 -0.67 11.82
N GLU A 24 -13.91 -1.74 11.38
CA GLU A 24 -14.20 -1.91 9.96
C GLU A 24 -15.42 -1.07 9.57
N ARG A 25 -15.31 -0.35 8.46
CA ARG A 25 -16.37 0.50 7.91
C ARG A 25 -16.47 0.26 6.41
N ARG A 26 -17.66 0.44 5.86
CA ARG A 26 -17.91 0.45 4.42
C ARG A 26 -18.42 1.80 3.98
N VAL A 27 -17.91 2.28 2.85
CA VAL A 27 -18.37 3.50 2.17
C VAL A 27 -18.50 3.19 0.69
N ASP A 28 -19.35 3.93 -0.01
CA ASP A 28 -19.30 3.96 -1.46
C ASP A 28 -18.39 5.10 -1.90
N ALA A 29 -17.47 4.83 -2.81
CA ALA A 29 -16.60 5.84 -3.40
C ALA A 29 -16.55 5.63 -4.91
N ALA A 30 -17.07 6.54 -5.70
CA ALA A 30 -17.19 6.48 -7.16
C ALA A 30 -17.85 5.17 -7.64
N GLY A 31 -18.93 4.74 -6.95
CA GLY A 31 -19.65 3.51 -7.26
C GLY A 31 -18.84 2.22 -6.96
N ILE A 32 -17.79 2.33 -6.12
CA ILE A 32 -17.01 1.19 -5.65
C ILE A 32 -17.31 0.96 -4.16
N PRO A 33 -17.96 -0.16 -3.79
CA PRO A 33 -18.18 -0.53 -2.39
C PRO A 33 -16.83 -0.77 -1.71
N THR A 34 -16.40 0.18 -0.89
CA THR A 34 -15.05 0.23 -0.31
C THR A 34 -15.09 -0.14 1.17
N ALA A 35 -14.33 -1.17 1.54
CA ALA A 35 -14.05 -1.51 2.92
C ALA A 35 -12.80 -0.76 3.40
N LEU A 36 -12.84 -0.29 4.64
CA LEU A 36 -11.70 0.40 5.25
C LEU A 36 -11.58 0.08 6.75
N LEU A 37 -10.34 0.12 7.22
CA LEU A 37 -10.02 0.11 8.65
C LEU A 37 -9.93 1.55 9.14
N GLU A 38 -10.60 1.84 10.24
CA GLU A 38 -10.56 3.15 10.87
C GLU A 38 -10.17 3.02 12.34
N THR A 39 -9.25 3.88 12.80
CA THR A 39 -8.81 3.88 14.20
C THR A 39 -8.23 5.24 14.61
N GLY A 40 -8.28 5.54 15.91
CA GLY A 40 -7.74 6.76 16.49
C GLY A 40 -8.63 7.98 16.24
N ASP A 41 -8.23 9.09 16.86
CA ASP A 41 -8.85 10.42 16.77
C ASP A 41 -7.73 11.43 16.52
N GLY A 42 -7.94 12.43 15.68
CA GLY A 42 -6.97 13.46 15.37
C GLY A 42 -6.91 13.77 13.88
N PRO A 43 -5.86 14.45 13.39
CA PRO A 43 -5.72 14.76 11.96
C PRO A 43 -5.79 13.51 11.10
N PRO A 44 -6.48 13.56 9.94
CA PRO A 44 -6.69 12.38 9.11
C PRO A 44 -5.40 11.92 8.41
N LEU A 45 -5.16 10.61 8.45
CA LEU A 45 -4.04 9.93 7.82
C LEU A 45 -4.58 8.78 6.97
N VAL A 46 -4.50 8.89 5.66
CA VAL A 46 -4.95 7.88 4.71
C VAL A 46 -3.76 7.00 4.31
N LEU A 47 -3.88 5.68 4.52
CA LEU A 47 -2.84 4.68 4.23
C LEU A 47 -3.28 3.77 3.08
N LEU A 48 -2.66 3.91 1.92
CA LEU A 48 -2.91 3.03 0.77
C LEU A 48 -1.89 1.90 0.75
N HIS A 49 -2.37 0.67 0.91
CA HIS A 49 -1.54 -0.53 0.87
C HIS A 49 -0.99 -0.82 -0.54
N GLU A 50 0.02 -1.68 -0.66
CA GLU A 50 0.58 -2.13 -1.93
C GLU A 50 -0.47 -2.77 -2.84
N VAL A 51 -0.35 -2.56 -4.16
CA VAL A 51 -1.18 -3.25 -5.16
C VAL A 51 -0.90 -4.76 -5.12
N GLY A 52 -1.91 -5.54 -4.79
CA GLY A 52 -1.82 -6.98 -4.55
C GLY A 52 -1.84 -7.37 -3.07
N ALA A 53 -1.81 -6.38 -2.15
CA ALA A 53 -1.95 -6.58 -0.71
C ALA A 53 -3.37 -6.23 -0.19
N PHE A 54 -3.50 -5.73 1.02
CA PHE A 54 -4.76 -5.47 1.72
C PHE A 54 -4.53 -4.53 2.92
N ALA A 55 -5.57 -3.85 3.39
CA ALA A 55 -5.47 -2.87 4.48
C ALA A 55 -4.80 -3.39 5.77
N PRO A 56 -5.03 -4.63 6.25
CA PRO A 56 -4.30 -5.20 7.39
C PRO A 56 -2.77 -5.29 7.22
N GLN A 57 -2.19 -5.03 6.03
CA GLN A 57 -0.73 -4.90 5.87
C GLN A 57 -0.12 -3.90 6.86
N TRP A 58 -0.86 -2.86 7.23
CA TRP A 58 -0.44 -1.82 8.17
C TRP A 58 -0.48 -2.24 9.65
N LEU A 59 -0.81 -3.52 9.95
CA LEU A 59 -1.11 -4.02 11.30
C LEU A 59 -0.04 -3.67 12.36
N ARG A 60 1.24 -3.62 11.99
CA ARG A 60 2.35 -3.32 12.91
C ARG A 60 2.46 -1.85 13.30
N VAL A 61 1.92 -0.94 12.48
CA VAL A 61 2.02 0.51 12.69
C VAL A 61 0.71 1.15 13.14
N LEU A 62 -0.44 0.54 12.84
CA LEU A 62 -1.77 1.04 13.19
C LEU A 62 -1.92 1.43 14.68
N PRO A 63 -1.49 0.59 15.68
CA PRO A 63 -1.69 0.95 17.09
C PRO A 63 -0.91 2.20 17.52
N SER A 64 0.24 2.45 16.91
CA SER A 64 1.06 3.63 17.21
C SER A 64 0.51 4.87 16.54
N LEU A 65 0.08 4.78 15.29
CA LEU A 65 -0.52 5.89 14.53
C LEU A 65 -1.85 6.34 15.12
N ALA A 66 -2.67 5.41 15.61
CA ALA A 66 -3.95 5.67 16.25
C ALA A 66 -3.86 6.56 17.50
N ARG A 67 -2.67 6.68 18.11
CA ARG A 67 -2.48 7.54 19.29
C ARG A 67 -2.46 9.03 18.97
N THR A 68 -2.23 9.38 17.71
CA THR A 68 -2.00 10.77 17.29
C THR A 68 -2.80 11.18 16.07
N HIS A 69 -3.31 10.21 15.30
CA HIS A 69 -4.02 10.46 14.06
C HIS A 69 -5.29 9.62 13.99
N ARG A 70 -6.26 10.11 13.26
CA ARG A 70 -7.37 9.31 12.75
C ARG A 70 -6.89 8.62 11.48
N VAL A 71 -6.61 7.33 11.61
CA VAL A 71 -6.09 6.52 10.50
C VAL A 71 -7.24 5.93 9.71
N ILE A 72 -7.17 6.05 8.40
CA ILE A 72 -8.10 5.50 7.42
C ILE A 72 -7.28 4.65 6.46
N ALA A 73 -7.43 3.33 6.54
CA ALA A 73 -6.73 2.39 5.67
C ALA A 73 -7.75 1.61 4.83
N PRO A 74 -8.07 2.07 3.61
CA PRO A 74 -8.97 1.35 2.71
C PRO A 74 -8.28 0.13 2.11
N ASP A 75 -9.06 -0.90 1.81
CA ASP A 75 -8.68 -1.86 0.79
C ASP A 75 -8.84 -1.21 -0.59
N LEU A 76 -7.83 -1.31 -1.46
CA LEU A 76 -7.88 -0.76 -2.82
C LEU A 76 -8.99 -1.44 -3.65
N PRO A 77 -9.50 -0.82 -4.72
CA PRO A 77 -10.48 -1.42 -5.61
C PRO A 77 -10.08 -2.84 -6.05
N GLY A 78 -10.96 -3.81 -5.79
CA GLY A 78 -10.75 -5.22 -6.09
C GLY A 78 -9.76 -5.96 -5.18
N HIS A 79 -9.36 -5.35 -4.04
CA HIS A 79 -8.50 -5.95 -3.04
C HIS A 79 -9.23 -6.11 -1.71
N GLY A 80 -8.76 -7.05 -0.90
CA GLY A 80 -9.33 -7.29 0.42
C GLY A 80 -10.84 -7.49 0.37
N GLU A 81 -11.57 -6.64 1.09
CA GLU A 81 -13.03 -6.63 1.15
C GLU A 81 -13.68 -5.56 0.26
N THR A 82 -12.89 -4.86 -0.57
CA THR A 82 -13.37 -3.84 -1.51
C THR A 82 -13.67 -4.47 -2.86
N GLY A 83 -14.87 -4.20 -3.39
CA GLY A 83 -15.30 -4.66 -4.71
C GLY A 83 -14.67 -3.88 -5.87
N LEU A 84 -15.08 -4.23 -7.10
CA LEU A 84 -14.73 -3.47 -8.31
C LEU A 84 -15.80 -2.45 -8.71
N GLY A 85 -17.01 -2.58 -8.13
CA GLY A 85 -18.19 -1.85 -8.60
C GLY A 85 -18.71 -2.41 -9.94
N GLU A 86 -19.66 -1.71 -10.56
CA GLU A 86 -20.32 -2.17 -11.79
C GLU A 86 -19.58 -1.76 -13.07
N GLU A 87 -18.86 -0.64 -13.04
CA GLU A 87 -18.14 -0.13 -14.20
C GLU A 87 -16.73 -0.72 -14.30
N GLU A 88 -16.14 -0.66 -15.50
CA GLU A 88 -14.78 -1.12 -15.73
C GLU A 88 -13.78 -0.28 -14.92
N LEU A 89 -12.85 -0.95 -14.24
CA LEU A 89 -11.77 -0.30 -13.50
C LEU A 89 -10.71 0.19 -14.49
N ASP A 90 -10.34 1.46 -14.39
CA ASP A 90 -9.21 2.09 -15.08
C ASP A 90 -8.50 3.11 -14.18
N GLY A 91 -7.44 3.74 -14.67
CA GLY A 91 -6.68 4.72 -13.89
C GLY A 91 -7.51 5.97 -13.53
N THR A 92 -8.44 6.40 -14.38
CA THR A 92 -9.32 7.56 -14.13
C THR A 92 -10.28 7.25 -12.98
N ARG A 93 -10.87 6.08 -13.00
CA ARG A 93 -11.81 5.65 -11.96
C ARG A 93 -11.12 5.43 -10.61
N VAL A 94 -9.89 4.92 -10.61
CA VAL A 94 -9.06 4.83 -9.37
C VAL A 94 -8.80 6.22 -8.78
N ASN A 95 -8.52 7.20 -9.62
CA ASN A 95 -8.31 8.59 -9.17
C ASN A 95 -9.60 9.21 -8.61
N ALA A 96 -10.74 9.03 -9.28
CA ALA A 96 -12.06 9.45 -8.80
C ALA A 96 -12.43 8.76 -7.49
N TRP A 97 -12.20 7.43 -7.39
CA TRP A 97 -12.39 6.67 -6.16
C TRP A 97 -11.63 7.26 -4.98
N LEU A 98 -10.34 7.58 -5.16
CA LEU A 98 -9.54 8.15 -4.09
C LEU A 98 -10.05 9.54 -3.67
N GLY A 99 -10.45 10.38 -4.64
CA GLY A 99 -11.03 11.69 -4.36
C GLY A 99 -12.32 11.60 -3.55
N GLU A 100 -13.26 10.74 -3.93
CA GLU A 100 -14.52 10.57 -3.20
C GLU A 100 -14.30 9.89 -1.85
N LEU A 101 -13.36 8.94 -1.75
CA LEU A 101 -12.98 8.35 -0.47
C LEU A 101 -12.49 9.42 0.51
N ILE A 102 -11.57 10.27 0.10
CA ILE A 102 -11.05 11.37 0.92
C ILE A 102 -12.20 12.32 1.29
N ALA A 103 -12.99 12.77 0.33
CA ALA A 103 -14.10 13.70 0.57
C ALA A 103 -15.17 13.15 1.53
N SER A 104 -15.41 11.82 1.51
CA SER A 104 -16.44 11.17 2.34
C SER A 104 -15.94 10.74 3.72
N THR A 105 -14.61 10.65 3.90
CA THR A 105 -14.03 10.13 5.14
C THR A 105 -13.18 11.15 5.90
N CYS A 106 -12.76 12.25 5.29
CA CYS A 106 -11.89 13.25 5.92
C CYS A 106 -12.60 14.60 6.01
N ASP A 107 -12.60 15.21 7.20
CA ASP A 107 -13.20 16.53 7.47
C ASP A 107 -12.22 17.68 7.15
N GLU A 108 -10.94 17.35 6.97
CA GLU A 108 -9.85 18.26 6.59
C GLU A 108 -8.87 17.54 5.67
N PRO A 109 -8.01 18.27 4.92
CA PRO A 109 -7.03 17.65 4.03
C PRO A 109 -6.14 16.63 4.76
N PRO A 110 -6.18 15.33 4.38
CA PRO A 110 -5.40 14.30 5.04
C PRO A 110 -3.92 14.33 4.63
N VAL A 111 -3.10 13.68 5.44
CA VAL A 111 -1.84 13.12 4.97
C VAL A 111 -2.15 11.87 4.16
N LEU A 112 -1.67 11.80 2.92
CA LEU A 112 -1.82 10.63 2.06
C LEU A 112 -0.51 9.85 2.01
N VAL A 113 -0.53 8.59 2.43
CA VAL A 113 0.61 7.67 2.35
C VAL A 113 0.31 6.62 1.30
N GLY A 114 1.17 6.48 0.31
CA GLY A 114 1.06 5.44 -0.72
C GLY A 114 2.29 4.52 -0.71
N HIS A 115 2.05 3.21 -0.65
CA HIS A 115 3.09 2.19 -0.61
C HIS A 115 3.21 1.45 -1.94
N LEU A 116 4.43 1.33 -2.47
CA LEU A 116 4.74 0.69 -3.75
C LEU A 116 3.80 1.13 -4.90
N GLY A 117 2.99 0.23 -5.43
CA GLY A 117 2.06 0.53 -6.54
C GLY A 117 1.05 1.62 -6.21
N SER A 118 0.53 1.66 -4.97
CA SER A 118 -0.37 2.74 -4.54
C SER A 118 0.36 4.06 -4.28
N GLY A 119 1.67 4.05 -4.14
CA GLY A 119 2.46 5.27 -4.19
C GLY A 119 2.33 5.99 -5.53
N ALA A 120 2.29 5.25 -6.65
CA ALA A 120 2.00 5.85 -7.96
C ALA A 120 0.55 6.34 -8.08
N VAL A 121 -0.42 5.67 -7.43
CA VAL A 121 -1.81 6.18 -7.32
C VAL A 121 -1.81 7.51 -6.58
N ALA A 122 -1.17 7.56 -5.40
CA ALA A 122 -1.11 8.76 -4.56
C ALA A 122 -0.38 9.93 -5.27
N ALA A 123 0.73 9.65 -5.96
CA ALA A 123 1.46 10.67 -6.72
C ALA A 123 0.63 11.23 -7.88
N ARG A 124 -0.08 10.38 -8.64
CA ARG A 124 -0.97 10.83 -9.73
C ARG A 124 -2.14 11.65 -9.20
N PHE A 125 -2.72 11.23 -8.09
CA PHE A 125 -3.77 12.01 -7.43
C PHE A 125 -3.27 13.38 -6.99
N ALA A 126 -2.08 13.46 -6.38
CA ALA A 126 -1.51 14.72 -5.91
C ALA A 126 -1.15 15.71 -7.04
N ILE A 127 -0.90 15.23 -8.26
CA ILE A 127 -0.65 16.10 -9.44
C ILE A 127 -1.86 16.98 -9.77
N ASP A 128 -3.07 16.42 -9.65
CA ASP A 128 -4.30 17.09 -10.05
C ASP A 128 -5.14 17.59 -8.86
N HIS A 129 -4.87 17.06 -7.66
CA HIS A 129 -5.66 17.30 -6.44
C HIS A 129 -4.78 17.58 -5.20
N GLY A 130 -3.58 18.16 -5.38
CA GLY A 130 -2.64 18.44 -4.30
C GLY A 130 -3.23 19.33 -3.19
N ASP A 131 -4.12 20.26 -3.56
CA ASP A 131 -4.84 21.16 -2.64
C ASP A 131 -5.80 20.43 -1.70
N SER A 132 -6.23 19.22 -2.03
CA SER A 132 -7.05 18.37 -1.17
C SER A 132 -6.24 17.56 -0.15
N LEU A 133 -4.92 17.68 -0.14
CA LEU A 133 -4.00 16.98 0.74
C LEU A 133 -3.23 17.95 1.62
N SER A 134 -2.94 17.57 2.85
CA SER A 134 -2.02 18.31 3.72
C SER A 134 -0.55 17.94 3.46
N ARG A 135 -0.30 16.67 3.15
CA ARG A 135 1.03 16.11 2.81
C ARG A 135 0.89 14.86 1.96
N LEU A 136 1.95 14.55 1.20
CA LEU A 136 2.11 13.30 0.48
C LEU A 136 3.33 12.56 1.02
N VAL A 137 3.18 11.26 1.32
CA VAL A 137 4.30 10.38 1.71
C VAL A 137 4.33 9.19 0.76
N LEU A 138 5.44 9.03 0.08
CA LEU A 138 5.67 7.96 -0.90
C LEU A 138 6.64 6.94 -0.31
N VAL A 139 6.15 5.71 -0.12
CA VAL A 139 6.92 4.61 0.48
C VAL A 139 7.28 3.61 -0.61
N ASP A 140 8.56 3.42 -0.89
CA ASP A 140 9.09 2.51 -1.94
C ASP A 140 8.32 2.63 -3.28
N SER A 141 7.93 3.85 -3.63
CA SER A 141 6.87 4.16 -4.59
C SER A 141 7.26 3.85 -6.03
N PHE A 142 6.36 3.20 -6.74
CA PHE A 142 6.34 3.20 -8.21
C PHE A 142 6.07 4.61 -8.76
N GLY A 143 6.19 4.76 -10.06
CA GLY A 143 5.88 6.00 -10.76
C GLY A 143 7.04 7.01 -10.84
N LEU A 144 7.94 7.04 -9.86
CA LEU A 144 9.07 8.00 -9.80
C LEU A 144 10.20 7.69 -10.79
N GLY A 145 10.15 6.54 -11.42
CA GLY A 145 11.14 6.10 -12.40
C GLY A 145 10.71 4.84 -13.13
N LYS A 146 11.53 4.38 -14.07
CA LYS A 146 11.24 3.15 -14.81
C LYS A 146 11.32 1.93 -13.90
N PHE A 147 10.27 1.11 -13.91
CA PHE A 147 10.26 -0.18 -13.23
C PHE A 147 11.35 -1.10 -13.80
N ARG A 148 12.37 -1.37 -13.00
CA ARG A 148 13.50 -2.24 -13.33
C ARG A 148 13.85 -3.11 -12.13
N PRO A 149 13.00 -4.10 -11.82
CA PRO A 149 13.18 -4.94 -10.64
C PRO A 149 14.47 -5.77 -10.73
N ALA A 150 14.96 -6.20 -9.58
CA ALA A 150 16.06 -7.17 -9.54
C ALA A 150 15.63 -8.47 -10.25
N PRO A 151 16.51 -9.09 -11.08
CA PRO A 151 16.10 -10.26 -11.89
C PRO A 151 15.59 -11.45 -11.06
N ARG A 152 16.15 -11.66 -9.87
CA ARG A 152 15.71 -12.74 -8.97
C ARG A 152 14.32 -12.48 -8.39
N PHE A 153 14.01 -11.22 -8.08
CA PHE A 153 12.67 -10.80 -7.69
C PHE A 153 11.68 -10.97 -8.84
N GLY A 154 11.99 -10.46 -10.04
CA GLY A 154 11.12 -10.58 -11.20
C GLY A 154 10.76 -12.03 -11.52
N LEU A 155 11.71 -12.97 -11.40
CA LEU A 155 11.43 -14.40 -11.60
C LEU A 155 10.52 -14.97 -10.50
N ALA A 156 10.71 -14.55 -9.23
CA ALA A 156 9.86 -14.99 -8.12
C ALA A 156 8.44 -14.45 -8.29
N LEU A 157 8.29 -13.18 -8.67
CA LEU A 157 7.01 -12.55 -8.96
C LEU A 157 6.26 -13.26 -10.09
N LEU A 158 6.92 -13.55 -11.21
CA LEU A 158 6.31 -14.30 -12.33
C LEU A 158 5.80 -15.67 -11.89
N ARG A 159 6.57 -16.38 -11.05
CA ARG A 159 6.15 -17.68 -10.50
C ARG A 159 4.93 -17.55 -9.59
N TYR A 160 4.90 -16.52 -8.75
CA TYR A 160 3.79 -16.29 -7.84
C TYR A 160 2.52 -15.91 -8.59
N VAL A 161 2.59 -14.94 -9.49
CA VAL A 161 1.43 -14.49 -10.29
C VAL A 161 0.90 -15.64 -11.17
N GLY A 162 1.79 -16.41 -11.79
CA GLY A 162 1.39 -17.55 -12.64
C GLY A 162 0.80 -18.73 -11.86
N ARG A 163 1.22 -18.95 -10.61
CA ARG A 163 0.75 -20.04 -9.76
C ARG A 163 0.82 -19.63 -8.28
N PRO A 164 -0.18 -18.92 -7.74
CA PRO A 164 -0.21 -18.49 -6.36
C PRO A 164 -0.41 -19.67 -5.40
N THR A 165 0.67 -20.08 -4.74
CA THR A 165 0.75 -21.12 -3.74
C THR A 165 1.61 -20.65 -2.56
N ALA A 166 1.47 -21.24 -1.38
CA ALA A 166 2.30 -20.95 -0.22
C ALA A 166 3.81 -20.98 -0.55
N ARG A 167 4.24 -21.96 -1.37
CA ARG A 167 5.65 -22.06 -1.79
C ARG A 167 6.10 -20.89 -2.65
N THR A 168 5.28 -20.47 -3.64
CA THR A 168 5.65 -19.36 -4.54
C THR A 168 5.53 -18.02 -3.83
N TYR A 169 4.56 -17.86 -2.92
CA TYR A 169 4.43 -16.71 -2.04
C TYR A 169 5.66 -16.52 -1.14
N ARG A 170 6.03 -17.54 -0.37
CA ARG A 170 7.24 -17.50 0.48
C ARG A 170 8.50 -17.24 -0.32
N GLY A 171 8.60 -17.82 -1.54
CA GLY A 171 9.71 -17.57 -2.44
C GLY A 171 9.77 -16.13 -2.97
N LEU A 172 8.62 -15.44 -3.10
CA LEU A 172 8.53 -14.02 -3.42
C LEU A 172 8.93 -13.20 -2.19
N MET A 173 8.27 -13.42 -1.04
CA MET A 173 8.57 -12.70 0.21
C MET A 173 10.06 -12.75 0.58
N GLN A 174 10.71 -13.89 0.39
CA GLN A 174 12.15 -14.04 0.62
C GLN A 174 13.02 -13.18 -0.32
N ARG A 175 12.45 -12.58 -1.37
CA ARG A 175 13.13 -11.69 -2.29
C ARG A 175 12.78 -10.22 -2.09
N CYS A 176 11.62 -9.95 -1.51
CA CYS A 176 11.14 -8.62 -1.20
C CYS A 176 11.70 -8.13 0.15
N THR A 177 11.65 -9.01 1.15
CA THR A 177 11.93 -8.71 2.54
C THR A 177 13.43 -8.82 2.82
N PHE A 178 13.97 -7.93 3.63
CA PHE A 178 15.37 -7.96 4.08
C PHE A 178 15.64 -9.18 4.96
N ASP A 179 14.82 -9.38 6.00
CA ASP A 179 14.85 -10.55 6.88
C ASP A 179 13.44 -11.13 7.08
N LEU A 180 13.11 -12.15 6.27
CA LEU A 180 11.80 -12.78 6.33
C LEU A 180 11.59 -13.58 7.62
N ASP A 181 12.66 -14.12 8.20
CA ASP A 181 12.52 -14.92 9.42
C ASP A 181 12.20 -14.01 10.61
N ASP A 182 12.80 -12.81 10.70
CA ASP A 182 12.44 -11.79 11.68
C ASP A 182 10.97 -11.34 11.53
N VAL A 183 10.52 -11.07 10.31
CA VAL A 183 9.12 -10.70 10.04
C VAL A 183 8.16 -11.82 10.49
N ARG A 184 8.48 -13.07 10.18
CA ARG A 184 7.66 -14.22 10.58
C ARG A 184 7.60 -14.41 12.10
N GLU A 185 8.74 -14.27 12.77
CA GLU A 185 8.83 -14.33 14.22
C GLU A 185 8.01 -13.21 14.88
N SER A 186 8.13 -11.99 14.36
CA SER A 186 7.40 -10.83 14.88
C SER A 186 5.89 -10.89 14.66
N LEU A 187 5.43 -11.53 13.60
CA LEU A 187 4.00 -11.75 13.33
C LEU A 187 3.44 -12.96 14.14
N GLY A 188 4.31 -13.92 14.49
CA GLY A 188 3.90 -15.10 15.22
C GLY A 188 2.75 -15.86 14.54
N ASP A 189 1.68 -16.15 15.27
CA ASP A 189 0.51 -16.87 14.76
C ASP A 189 -0.19 -16.15 13.60
N ARG A 190 -0.03 -14.82 13.48
CA ARG A 190 -0.61 -14.03 12.38
C ARG A 190 0.06 -14.30 11.04
N TRP A 191 1.28 -14.83 11.01
CA TRP A 191 1.96 -15.10 9.76
C TRP A 191 1.17 -16.05 8.85
N ALA A 192 0.61 -17.12 9.41
CA ALA A 192 -0.20 -18.04 8.61
C ALA A 192 -1.45 -17.37 8.03
N ALA A 193 -2.11 -16.52 8.81
CA ALA A 193 -3.26 -15.75 8.37
C ALA A 193 -2.87 -14.72 7.28
N PHE A 194 -1.72 -14.08 7.42
CA PHE A 194 -1.18 -13.14 6.44
C PHE A 194 -0.91 -13.83 5.09
N GLU A 195 -0.26 -15.01 5.13
CA GLU A 195 -0.02 -15.84 3.94
C GLU A 195 -1.32 -16.28 3.28
N ASP A 196 -2.27 -16.81 4.06
CA ASP A 196 -3.55 -17.29 3.54
C ASP A 196 -4.41 -16.18 2.93
N TYR A 197 -4.45 -15.02 3.58
CA TYR A 197 -5.18 -13.86 3.08
C TYR A 197 -4.58 -13.31 1.78
N SER A 198 -3.25 -13.21 1.70
CA SER A 198 -2.52 -12.83 0.48
C SER A 198 -2.81 -13.79 -0.68
N LEU A 199 -2.81 -15.09 -0.41
CA LEU A 199 -3.11 -16.12 -1.41
C LEU A 199 -4.56 -16.09 -1.87
N SER A 200 -5.48 -15.74 -0.97
CA SER A 200 -6.90 -15.57 -1.30
C SER A 200 -7.09 -14.47 -2.34
N GLY A 201 -6.57 -13.27 -2.07
CA GLY A 201 -6.62 -12.15 -3.00
C GLY A 201 -5.98 -12.46 -4.37
N ALA A 202 -4.78 -13.08 -4.37
CA ALA A 202 -4.08 -13.46 -5.60
C ALA A 202 -4.80 -14.53 -6.44
N ARG A 203 -5.72 -15.29 -5.84
CA ARG A 203 -6.51 -16.33 -6.54
C ARG A 203 -7.87 -15.84 -6.99
N SER A 204 -8.41 -14.79 -6.37
CA SER A 204 -9.74 -14.27 -6.71
C SER A 204 -9.77 -13.68 -8.14
N PRO A 205 -10.88 -13.77 -8.86
CA PRO A 205 -11.04 -13.14 -10.16
C PRO A 205 -10.92 -11.61 -10.09
N GLU A 206 -11.51 -11.02 -9.06
CA GLU A 206 -11.50 -9.57 -8.80
C GLU A 206 -10.06 -9.09 -8.53
N GLY A 207 -9.33 -9.75 -7.62
CA GLY A 207 -7.95 -9.42 -7.29
C GLY A 207 -7.01 -9.53 -8.50
N LYS A 208 -7.18 -10.54 -9.33
CA LYS A 208 -6.41 -10.67 -10.59
C LYS A 208 -6.71 -9.55 -11.58
N THR A 209 -7.98 -9.16 -11.70
CA THR A 209 -8.40 -8.05 -12.58
C THR A 209 -7.83 -6.75 -12.07
N ALA A 210 -8.00 -6.44 -10.78
CA ALA A 210 -7.48 -5.24 -10.14
C ALA A 210 -5.95 -5.15 -10.24
N LEU A 211 -5.24 -6.23 -9.87
CA LEU A 211 -3.78 -6.30 -9.97
C LEU A 211 -3.31 -5.98 -11.40
N ARG A 212 -3.93 -6.62 -12.41
CA ARG A 212 -3.56 -6.40 -13.82
C ARG A 212 -3.77 -4.95 -14.25
N VAL A 213 -4.93 -4.38 -13.92
CA VAL A 213 -5.28 -3.00 -14.31
C VAL A 213 -4.39 -2.00 -13.60
N LEU A 214 -4.32 -2.05 -12.27
CA LEU A 214 -3.53 -1.12 -11.47
C LEU A 214 -2.05 -1.17 -11.83
N MET A 215 -1.49 -2.37 -12.02
CA MET A 215 -0.08 -2.49 -12.41
C MET A 215 0.16 -1.96 -13.81
N LYS A 216 -0.69 -2.30 -14.80
CA LYS A 216 -0.49 -1.91 -16.19
C LYS A 216 -0.71 -0.41 -16.42
N GLU A 217 -1.73 0.17 -15.81
CA GLU A 217 -2.19 1.52 -16.14
C GLU A 217 -1.68 2.59 -15.18
N VAL A 218 -1.43 2.20 -13.92
CA VAL A 218 -1.11 3.17 -12.86
C VAL A 218 0.30 2.98 -12.30
N ALA A 219 0.64 1.79 -11.82
CA ALA A 219 1.87 1.60 -11.07
C ALA A 219 3.12 1.55 -11.95
N VAL A 220 3.17 0.64 -12.93
CA VAL A 220 4.36 0.40 -13.76
C VAL A 220 4.73 1.56 -14.70
N PRO A 221 3.78 2.28 -15.33
CA PRO A 221 4.12 3.43 -16.15
C PRO A 221 4.76 4.53 -15.31
N ALA A 222 6.01 4.90 -15.64
CA ALA A 222 6.66 6.05 -15.00
C ALA A 222 5.85 7.32 -15.26
N ILE A 223 5.66 8.10 -14.22
CA ILE A 223 5.02 9.43 -14.34
C ILE A 223 6.02 10.35 -15.02
N PRO A 224 5.60 11.14 -16.05
CA PRO A 224 6.49 12.11 -16.67
C PRO A 224 7.09 13.09 -15.66
N GLU A 225 8.37 13.40 -15.82
CA GLU A 225 9.08 14.32 -14.91
C GLU A 225 8.40 15.70 -14.80
N ALA A 226 7.84 16.19 -15.91
CA ALA A 226 7.11 17.44 -15.93
C ALA A 226 5.82 17.40 -15.10
N ASP A 227 5.16 16.23 -15.01
CA ASP A 227 3.97 16.04 -14.17
C ASP A 227 4.36 15.89 -12.69
N LEU A 228 5.41 15.13 -12.38
CA LEU A 228 5.93 15.05 -11.00
C LEU A 228 6.36 16.43 -10.46
N ALA A 229 6.90 17.31 -11.32
CA ALA A 229 7.25 18.68 -10.97
C ALA A 229 6.03 19.57 -10.65
N ARG A 230 4.81 19.14 -10.96
CA ARG A 230 3.56 19.86 -10.62
C ARG A 230 3.04 19.51 -9.22
N ILE A 231 3.63 18.50 -8.57
CA ILE A 231 3.25 18.17 -7.20
C ILE A 231 3.75 19.30 -6.29
N ASP A 232 2.84 20.11 -5.80
CA ASP A 232 3.09 21.31 -4.96
C ASP A 232 2.80 21.03 -3.47
N VAL A 233 2.07 19.96 -3.15
CA VAL A 233 1.86 19.53 -1.77
C VAL A 233 3.19 19.06 -1.13
N PRO A 234 3.46 19.38 0.15
CA PRO A 234 4.67 18.92 0.83
C PRO A 234 4.81 17.40 0.73
N THR A 235 5.86 16.94 0.05
CA THR A 235 6.08 15.53 -0.28
C THR A 235 7.33 14.99 0.40
N THR A 236 7.27 13.79 0.94
CA THR A 236 8.39 13.07 1.57
C THR A 236 8.51 11.66 1.02
N LEU A 237 9.74 11.18 0.88
CA LEU A 237 10.07 9.82 0.47
C LEU A 237 10.53 9.01 1.68
N ILE A 238 10.00 7.79 1.85
CA ILE A 238 10.48 6.80 2.81
C ILE A 238 10.85 5.54 2.02
N TRP A 239 12.05 5.01 2.24
CA TRP A 239 12.56 3.94 1.38
C TRP A 239 13.36 2.89 2.12
N GLY A 240 13.08 1.61 1.84
CA GLY A 240 13.94 0.52 2.27
C GLY A 240 15.27 0.52 1.50
N ARG A 241 16.40 0.41 2.23
CA ARG A 241 17.73 0.41 1.60
C ARG A 241 17.90 -0.74 0.61
N HIS A 242 17.27 -1.87 0.92
CA HIS A 242 17.44 -3.12 0.18
C HIS A 242 16.27 -3.43 -0.77
N ASP A 243 15.40 -2.45 -1.05
CA ASP A 243 14.27 -2.62 -1.95
C ASP A 243 14.70 -3.20 -3.32
N PRO A 244 14.26 -4.43 -3.67
CA PRO A 244 14.58 -5.07 -4.94
C PRO A 244 13.62 -4.67 -6.07
N VAL A 245 12.51 -4.00 -5.73
CA VAL A 245 11.39 -3.63 -6.61
C VAL A 245 11.63 -2.25 -7.19
N MET A 246 11.64 -1.24 -6.33
CA MET A 246 11.94 0.16 -6.68
C MET A 246 13.22 0.62 -5.97
N ARG A 247 14.34 0.38 -6.60
CA ARG A 247 15.66 0.57 -5.99
C ARG A 247 15.86 1.97 -5.43
N LEU A 248 16.51 2.08 -4.28
CA LEU A 248 16.79 3.33 -3.56
C LEU A 248 17.28 4.48 -4.45
N ARG A 249 18.10 4.23 -5.46
CA ARG A 249 18.57 5.24 -6.42
C ARG A 249 17.45 6.01 -7.13
N VAL A 250 16.22 5.42 -7.21
CA VAL A 250 15.05 6.10 -7.80
C VAL A 250 14.57 7.18 -6.86
N ALA A 251 14.52 6.88 -5.57
CA ALA A 251 14.18 7.86 -4.52
C ALA A 251 15.26 8.95 -4.40
N GLU A 252 16.54 8.57 -4.45
CA GLU A 252 17.67 9.52 -4.42
C GLU A 252 17.58 10.51 -5.59
N ALA A 253 17.31 10.02 -6.80
CA ALA A 253 17.15 10.87 -7.98
C ALA A 253 15.91 11.79 -7.88
N ALA A 254 14.80 11.30 -7.33
CA ALA A 254 13.60 12.11 -7.12
C ALA A 254 13.83 13.17 -6.02
N SER A 255 14.45 12.79 -4.92
CA SER A 255 14.83 13.70 -3.83
C SER A 255 15.72 14.84 -4.33
N GLU A 256 16.77 14.51 -5.08
CA GLU A 256 17.69 15.51 -5.67
C GLU A 256 16.96 16.45 -6.65
N ARG A 257 16.08 15.89 -7.49
CA ARG A 257 15.39 16.66 -8.54
C ARG A 257 14.30 17.57 -8.03
N TYR A 258 13.46 17.07 -7.10
CA TYR A 258 12.27 17.77 -6.62
C TYR A 258 12.44 18.41 -5.24
N GLY A 259 13.57 18.18 -4.57
CA GLY A 259 13.81 18.68 -3.22
C GLY A 259 12.99 17.95 -2.13
N TRP A 260 12.43 16.78 -2.45
CA TRP A 260 11.62 16.00 -1.50
C TRP A 260 12.54 15.32 -0.47
N PRO A 261 12.34 15.54 0.85
CA PRO A 261 13.09 14.84 1.88
C PRO A 261 13.03 13.32 1.69
N LEU A 262 14.18 12.65 1.86
CA LEU A 262 14.31 11.19 1.76
C LEU A 262 14.74 10.60 3.10
N HIS A 263 13.95 9.69 3.63
CA HIS A 263 14.27 8.86 4.79
C HIS A 263 14.56 7.43 4.35
N VAL A 264 15.78 6.96 4.60
CA VAL A 264 16.18 5.58 4.28
C VAL A 264 16.07 4.71 5.51
N ILE A 265 15.37 3.58 5.39
CA ILE A 265 15.28 2.54 6.43
C ILE A 265 16.33 1.47 6.11
N GLU A 266 17.36 1.37 6.95
CA GLU A 266 18.58 0.60 6.64
C GLU A 266 18.34 -0.91 6.46
N ASP A 267 17.61 -1.53 7.38
CA ASP A 267 17.38 -2.98 7.41
C ASP A 267 15.98 -3.34 6.89
N ALA A 268 15.57 -2.72 5.78
CA ALA A 268 14.30 -2.98 5.13
C ALA A 268 14.44 -3.24 3.63
N GLY A 269 13.62 -4.16 3.13
CA GLY A 269 13.36 -4.40 1.71
C GLY A 269 12.30 -3.44 1.18
N ASP A 270 11.25 -3.97 0.57
CA ASP A 270 10.17 -3.19 -0.05
C ASP A 270 8.96 -2.90 0.85
N ASP A 271 8.97 -3.38 2.11
CA ASP A 271 7.87 -3.17 3.06
C ASP A 271 8.37 -2.65 4.44
N PRO A 272 8.95 -1.45 4.51
CA PRO A 272 9.44 -0.87 5.77
C PRO A 272 8.41 -0.83 6.91
N PRO A 273 7.10 -0.58 6.67
CA PRO A 273 6.08 -0.63 7.72
C PRO A 273 5.94 -2.01 8.38
N LEU A 274 6.11 -3.07 7.59
CA LEU A 274 6.03 -4.46 8.07
C LEU A 274 7.37 -4.93 8.64
N GLU A 275 8.49 -4.59 7.99
CA GLU A 275 9.82 -5.06 8.35
C GLU A 275 10.40 -4.30 9.54
N GLN A 276 10.38 -2.97 9.50
CA GLN A 276 11.00 -2.07 10.48
C GLN A 276 10.01 -1.01 10.98
N PRO A 277 8.91 -1.41 11.66
CA PRO A 277 7.81 -0.51 12.00
C PRO A 277 8.22 0.70 12.84
N GLU A 278 9.16 0.54 13.77
CA GLU A 278 9.63 1.64 14.61
C GLU A 278 10.43 2.68 13.81
N SER A 279 11.28 2.22 12.89
CA SER A 279 12.05 3.10 12.01
C SER A 279 11.14 3.82 11.03
N PHE A 280 10.15 3.10 10.48
CA PHE A 280 9.12 3.70 9.63
C PHE A 280 8.31 4.75 10.38
N LEU A 281 7.85 4.47 11.60
CA LEU A 281 7.10 5.43 12.42
C LEU A 281 7.93 6.68 12.77
N ARG A 282 9.23 6.53 13.00
CA ARG A 282 10.13 7.70 13.23
C ARG A 282 10.24 8.53 11.95
N ALA A 283 10.44 7.92 10.80
CA ALA A 283 10.53 8.60 9.50
C ALA A 283 9.22 9.31 9.14
N LEU A 284 8.08 8.61 9.29
CA LEU A 284 6.77 9.20 9.09
C LEU A 284 6.52 10.36 10.05
N GLY A 285 6.78 10.19 11.35
CA GLY A 285 6.64 11.26 12.34
C GLY A 285 7.55 12.48 12.09
N ALA A 286 8.71 12.29 11.46
CA ALA A 286 9.55 13.40 11.01
C ALA A 286 8.93 14.15 9.82
N SER A 287 8.28 13.44 8.90
CA SER A 287 7.61 14.01 7.73
C SER A 287 6.30 14.74 8.06
N LEU A 288 5.73 14.52 9.25
CA LEU A 288 4.48 15.16 9.69
C LEU A 288 4.70 16.49 10.45
N ARG A 289 5.93 16.80 10.76
CA ARG A 289 6.32 18.10 11.35
C ARG A 289 6.60 19.13 10.27
#